data_6e04c579a65d993a1fae043ebcf4e08a
#
_entry.id   6e04c579a65d993a1fae043ebcf4e08a
#
_cell.length_a   1.000
_cell.length_b   1.000
_cell.length_c   1.000
_cell.angle_alpha   90.00
_cell.angle_beta   90.00
_cell.angle_gamma   90.00
#
_symmetry.space_group_name_H-M   'P 1'
#
loop_
_entity.id
_entity.type
_entity.pdbx_description
1 polymer ?
#
loop_
_entity_poly.entity_id
_entity_poly.type
_entity_poly.pdbx_seq_one_letter_code
_entity_poly.pdbx_strand_id
1 'polypeptide(L)' 'MSRTNLFFKVEVEHDPEEAPEKIAGQILRQLMKIYGVREAELSNYTRVDAE' A
#
# COMPACT_ATOMS: atom_id res chain seq x y z
N MET A 1 8.13 18.88 -16.57
CA MET A 1 7.14 18.14 -15.77
C MET A 1 7.74 17.78 -14.43
N SER A 2 6.94 17.84 -13.42
CA SER A 2 7.39 17.61 -12.06
C SER A 2 7.02 16.21 -11.60
N ARG A 3 7.86 15.66 -10.75
CA ARG A 3 7.59 14.39 -10.09
C ARG A 3 7.52 14.64 -8.60
N THR A 4 6.53 14.05 -7.97
CA THR A 4 6.33 14.20 -6.55
C THR A 4 6.13 12.84 -5.93
N ASN A 5 6.81 12.59 -4.84
CA ASN A 5 6.61 11.36 -4.07
C ASN A 5 5.58 11.63 -2.99
N LEU A 6 4.54 10.82 -2.99
CA LEU A 6 3.49 10.94 -2.00
C LEU A 6 3.61 9.80 -1.00
N PHE A 7 3.57 10.15 0.25
CA PHE A 7 3.62 9.16 1.32
C PHE A 7 2.33 9.24 2.12
N PHE A 8 1.65 8.12 2.25
CA PHE A 8 0.43 8.12 3.03
C PHE A 8 0.30 6.77 3.71
N LYS A 9 -0.62 6.73 4.65
CA LYS A 9 -0.83 5.57 5.48
C LYS A 9 -2.17 4.95 5.13
N VAL A 10 -2.18 3.64 4.98
CA VAL A 10 -3.40 2.89 4.74
C VAL A 10 -3.51 1.83 5.82
N GLU A 11 -4.61 1.84 6.53
CA GLU A 11 -4.86 0.85 7.56
C GLU A 11 -5.82 -0.19 7.00
N VAL A 12 -5.44 -1.46 7.08
CA VAL A 12 -6.20 -2.54 6.49
C VAL A 12 -6.56 -3.54 7.57
N GLU A 13 -7.80 -3.97 7.54
CA GLU A 13 -8.28 -5.00 8.44
C GLU A 13 -8.28 -6.32 7.68
N HIS A 14 -7.62 -7.33 8.25
CA HIS A 14 -7.50 -8.62 7.58
C HIS A 14 -7.36 -9.72 8.60
N ASP A 15 -7.54 -10.96 8.14
CA ASP A 15 -7.36 -12.12 8.99
C ASP A 15 -5.91 -12.24 9.42
N PRO A 16 -5.67 -12.72 10.66
CA PRO A 16 -4.29 -12.88 11.10
C PRO A 16 -3.46 -13.79 10.23
N GLU A 17 -4.11 -14.72 9.52
CA GLU A 17 -3.40 -15.66 8.67
C GLU A 17 -3.05 -15.08 7.32
N GLU A 18 -3.65 -13.95 6.96
CA GLU A 18 -3.35 -13.30 5.70
C GLU A 18 -2.10 -12.47 5.82
N ALA A 19 -1.22 -12.58 4.85
CA ALA A 19 -0.01 -11.79 4.82
C ALA A 19 -0.33 -10.38 4.37
N PRO A 20 0.08 -9.36 5.13
CA PRO A 20 -0.17 -7.99 4.72
C PRO A 20 0.44 -7.65 3.37
N GLU A 21 1.53 -8.32 3.00
CA GLU A 21 2.17 -8.06 1.72
C GLU A 21 1.28 -8.38 0.55
N LYS A 22 0.43 -9.37 0.71
CA LYS A 22 -0.51 -9.73 -0.36
C LYS A 22 -1.49 -8.59 -0.61
N ILE A 23 -1.99 -8.02 0.47
CA ILE A 23 -2.93 -6.91 0.37
C ILE A 23 -2.24 -5.70 -0.21
N ALA A 24 -1.01 -5.46 0.23
CA ALA A 24 -0.24 -4.34 -0.30
C ALA A 24 -0.04 -4.49 -1.80
N GLY A 25 0.21 -5.72 -2.26
CA GLY A 25 0.37 -5.96 -3.68
C GLY A 25 -0.85 -5.62 -4.48
N GLN A 26 -2.02 -5.91 -3.93
CA GLN A 26 -3.27 -5.57 -4.59
C GLN A 26 -3.46 -4.06 -4.67
N ILE A 27 -3.12 -3.37 -3.59
CA ILE A 27 -3.23 -1.91 -3.57
C ILE A 27 -2.27 -1.30 -4.57
N LEU A 28 -1.05 -1.79 -4.62
CA LEU A 28 -0.07 -1.27 -5.56
C LEU A 28 -0.53 -1.44 -6.99
N ARG A 29 -1.16 -2.58 -7.27
CA ARG A 29 -1.66 -2.85 -8.60
C ARG A 29 -2.74 -1.85 -8.99
N GLN A 30 -3.60 -1.51 -8.05
CA GLN A 30 -4.63 -0.51 -8.29
C GLN A 30 -4.04 0.87 -8.49
N LEU A 31 -3.02 1.20 -7.72
CA LEU A 31 -2.37 2.49 -7.84
C LEU A 31 -1.74 2.68 -9.22
N MET A 32 -1.19 1.61 -9.76
CA MET A 32 -0.54 1.71 -11.07
C MET A 32 -1.54 1.96 -12.19
N LYS A 33 -2.82 1.79 -11.93
CA LYS A 33 -3.85 2.07 -12.92
C LYS A 33 -4.28 3.54 -12.92
N ILE A 34 -3.82 4.29 -11.95
CA ILE A 34 -4.20 5.69 -11.86
C ILE A 34 -3.31 6.51 -12.80
N TYR A 35 -3.95 7.41 -13.53
CA TYR A 35 -3.22 8.24 -14.47
C TYR A 35 -2.17 9.06 -13.74
N GLY A 36 -0.97 9.04 -14.24
CA GLY A 36 0.11 9.81 -13.67
C GLY A 36 0.99 9.06 -12.71
N VAL A 37 0.55 7.89 -12.25
CA VAL A 37 1.36 7.09 -11.34
C VAL A 37 2.41 6.35 -12.15
N ARG A 38 3.67 6.65 -11.87
CA ARG A 38 4.77 6.02 -12.59
C ARG A 38 5.35 4.86 -11.83
N GLU A 39 5.27 4.91 -10.50
CA GLU A 39 5.88 3.89 -9.69
C GLU A 39 5.15 3.85 -8.35
N ALA A 40 4.95 2.66 -7.83
CA ALA A 40 4.34 2.48 -6.52
C ALA A 40 5.06 1.34 -5.83
N GLU A 41 5.32 1.52 -4.55
CA GLU A 41 6.03 0.51 -3.79
C GLU A 41 5.61 0.54 -2.34
N LEU A 42 5.77 -0.60 -1.67
CA LEU A 42 5.55 -0.70 -0.25
C LEU A 42 6.88 -0.50 0.45
N SER A 43 6.99 0.61 1.17
CA SER A 43 8.23 0.90 1.89
C SER A 43 8.29 0.09 3.17
N ASN A 44 7.17 0.00 3.88
CA ASN A 44 7.22 -0.46 5.24
C ASN A 44 5.80 -0.70 5.72
N TYR A 45 5.62 -1.58 6.71
CA TYR A 45 4.33 -1.71 7.35
C TYR A 45 4.54 -2.17 8.79
N THR A 46 3.58 -1.85 9.62
CA THR A 46 3.62 -2.26 11.01
C THR A 46 2.30 -2.90 11.36
N ARG A 47 2.33 -3.81 12.31
CA ARG A 47 1.10 -4.41 12.80
C ARG A 47 0.51 -3.53 13.86
N VAL A 48 -0.80 -3.36 13.78
CA VAL A 48 -1.53 -2.64 14.81
C VAL A 48 -2.41 -3.68 15.48
N ASP A 49 -2.01 -4.12 16.64
CA ASP A 49 -2.77 -5.13 17.37
C ASP A 49 -3.84 -4.45 18.18
N ALA A 50 -5.05 -4.66 17.77
CA ALA A 50 -6.19 -4.13 18.51
C ALA A 50 -6.56 -5.14 19.55
N GLU A 51 -6.57 -4.74 20.75
CA GLU A 51 -6.85 -5.67 21.81
C GLU A 51 -8.12 -5.47 22.42
#